data_0a72b2ae82c0d6322be8e4f522fa89b1
#
_entry.id   0a72b2ae82c0d6322be8e4f522fa89b1
#
_cell.length_a   1.000
_cell.length_b   1.000
_cell.length_c   1.000
_cell.angle_alpha   90.00
_cell.angle_beta   90.00
_cell.angle_gamma   90.00
#
_symmetry.space_group_name_H-M   'P 1'
#
loop_
_entity.id
_entity.type
_entity.pdbx_description
1 polymer ?
#
loop_
_entity_poly.entity_id
_entity_poly.type
_entity_poly.pdbx_seq_one_letter_code
_entity_poly.pdbx_strand_id
1 'polypeptide(L)'
;MEVSESWIRKQAAKLQLTIKEAAEFVGKGQQYVRVGLQTGRLKFGTAIPKFKDEKDEQARRRAGKHNWDYDIQRIQVEKYVGITYEEFLKMKYVVVA
;
A
#
# COMPACT_ATOMS: atom_id res chain seq x y z
N MET A 1 0.59 -20.47 -6.01
CA MET A 1 2.01 -20.16 -5.99
C MET A 1 2.61 -20.59 -4.64
N GLU A 2 3.71 -21.31 -4.70
CA GLU A 2 4.37 -21.82 -3.49
C GLU A 2 5.45 -20.86 -3.03
N VAL A 3 5.55 -20.65 -1.72
CA VAL A 3 6.57 -19.78 -1.14
C VAL A 3 7.13 -20.43 0.12
N SER A 4 8.35 -20.04 0.51
CA SER A 4 8.97 -20.52 1.74
C SER A 4 8.54 -19.67 2.93
N GLU A 5 8.61 -20.24 4.13
CA GLU A 5 8.39 -19.46 5.36
C GLU A 5 9.36 -18.30 5.50
N SER A 6 10.60 -18.52 5.08
CA SER A 6 11.64 -17.49 5.12
C SER A 6 11.24 -16.29 4.24
N TRP A 7 10.68 -16.54 3.06
CA TRP A 7 10.18 -15.48 2.19
C TRP A 7 9.02 -14.71 2.86
N ILE A 8 8.08 -15.43 3.47
CA ILE A 8 6.96 -14.80 4.18
C ILE A 8 7.44 -13.92 5.32
N ARG A 9 8.40 -14.39 6.11
CA ARG A 9 8.98 -13.61 7.22
C ARG A 9 9.64 -12.32 6.72
N LYS A 10 10.36 -12.40 5.58
CA LYS A 10 10.97 -11.21 4.98
C LYS A 10 9.91 -10.19 4.54
N GLN A 11 8.84 -10.67 3.90
CA GLN A 11 7.76 -9.77 3.49
C GLN A 11 7.05 -9.16 4.70
N ALA A 12 6.77 -9.97 5.71
CA ALA A 12 6.07 -9.52 6.92
C ALA A 12 6.92 -8.59 7.79
N ALA A 13 8.23 -8.59 7.62
CA ALA A 13 9.14 -7.71 8.36
C ALA A 13 9.27 -6.32 7.74
N LYS A 14 8.74 -6.09 6.56
CA LYS A 14 8.77 -4.76 5.93
C LYS A 14 7.97 -3.76 6.74
N LEU A 15 8.55 -2.59 6.96
CA LEU A 15 7.85 -1.51 7.67
C LEU A 15 6.82 -0.85 6.77
N GLN A 16 7.11 -0.75 5.48
CA GLN A 16 6.24 -0.10 4.51
C GLN A 16 5.77 -1.06 3.43
N LEU A 17 4.58 -0.81 2.92
CA LEU A 17 4.00 -1.57 1.82
C LEU A 17 3.88 -0.67 0.59
N THR A 18 3.99 -1.28 -0.59
CA THR A 18 3.69 -0.58 -1.85
C THR A 18 2.17 -0.48 -2.03
N ILE A 19 1.75 0.36 -2.97
CA ILE A 19 0.32 0.44 -3.34
C ILE A 19 -0.21 -0.93 -3.75
N LYS A 20 0.55 -1.68 -4.53
CA LYS A 20 0.15 -3.01 -4.98
C LYS A 20 -0.03 -3.97 -3.79
N GLU A 21 0.93 -3.98 -2.87
CA GLU A 21 0.87 -4.84 -1.69
C GLU A 21 -0.31 -4.47 -0.79
N ALA A 22 -0.52 -3.18 -0.54
CA ALA A 22 -1.63 -2.72 0.27
C ALA A 22 -2.98 -3.04 -0.38
N ALA A 23 -3.11 -2.85 -1.69
CA ALA A 23 -4.33 -3.16 -2.42
C ALA A 23 -4.69 -4.64 -2.32
N GLU A 24 -3.70 -5.52 -2.49
CA GLU A 24 -3.91 -6.96 -2.34
C GLU A 24 -4.32 -7.32 -0.91
N PHE A 25 -3.70 -6.69 0.08
CA PHE A 25 -3.97 -6.97 1.49
C PHE A 25 -5.40 -6.55 1.87
N VAL A 26 -5.84 -5.38 1.43
CA VAL A 26 -7.20 -4.91 1.76
C VAL A 26 -8.26 -5.49 0.81
N GLY A 27 -7.86 -6.17 -0.26
CA GLY A 27 -8.81 -6.79 -1.20
C GLY A 27 -9.47 -5.79 -2.14
N LYS A 28 -8.80 -4.71 -2.47
CA LYS A 28 -9.30 -3.66 -3.36
C LYS A 28 -8.32 -3.42 -4.50
N GLY A 29 -8.74 -2.65 -5.51
CA GLY A 29 -7.86 -2.28 -6.60
C GLY A 29 -6.85 -1.21 -6.20
N GLN A 30 -5.77 -1.11 -6.95
CA GLN A 30 -4.73 -0.12 -6.68
C GLN A 30 -5.27 1.31 -6.79
N GLN A 31 -6.16 1.57 -7.73
CA GLN A 31 -6.76 2.89 -7.91
C GLN A 31 -7.60 3.28 -6.69
N TYR A 32 -8.33 2.35 -6.12
CA TYR A 32 -9.09 2.57 -4.89
C TYR A 32 -8.18 3.04 -3.75
N VAL A 33 -7.02 2.40 -3.60
CA VAL A 33 -6.06 2.75 -2.55
C VAL A 33 -5.46 4.14 -2.81
N ARG A 34 -5.05 4.41 -4.06
CA ARG A 34 -4.47 5.72 -4.41
C ARG A 34 -5.45 6.85 -4.13
N VAL A 35 -6.65 6.74 -4.64
CA VAL A 35 -7.69 7.78 -4.46
C VAL A 35 -8.06 7.93 -3.00
N GLY A 36 -8.22 6.81 -2.29
CA GLY A 36 -8.56 6.82 -0.88
C GLY A 36 -7.51 7.53 -0.02
N LEU A 37 -6.23 7.31 -0.32
CA LEU A 37 -5.14 8.00 0.38
C LEU A 37 -5.04 9.47 0.00
N GLN A 38 -5.21 9.79 -1.29
CA GLN A 38 -5.16 11.18 -1.77
C GLN A 38 -6.28 12.03 -1.18
N THR A 39 -7.46 11.46 -0.99
CA THR A 39 -8.62 12.16 -0.44
C THR A 39 -8.70 12.10 1.09
N GLY A 40 -7.80 11.35 1.72
CA GLY A 40 -7.81 11.17 3.18
C GLY A 40 -8.90 10.25 3.70
N ARG A 41 -9.60 9.53 2.83
CA ARG A 41 -10.66 8.59 3.24
C ARG A 41 -10.09 7.30 3.83
N LEU A 42 -8.93 6.86 3.33
CA LEU A 42 -8.20 5.73 3.91
C LEU A 42 -7.17 6.25 4.89
N LYS A 43 -7.14 5.66 6.09
CA LYS A 43 -6.33 6.15 7.20
C LYS A 43 -5.06 5.33 7.46
N PHE A 44 -4.78 4.34 6.63
CA PHE A 44 -3.61 3.48 6.84
C PHE A 44 -2.33 3.99 6.15
N GLY A 45 -2.37 5.17 5.60
CA GLY A 45 -1.20 5.76 4.94
C GLY A 45 -1.42 7.20 4.58
N THR A 46 -0.43 7.78 3.92
CA THR A 46 -0.41 9.17 3.50
C THR A 46 -0.04 9.26 2.03
N ALA A 47 -0.70 10.13 1.29
CA ALA A 47 -0.33 10.47 -0.08
C ALA A 47 0.25 11.88 -0.09
N ILE A 48 1.44 12.02 -0.63
CA ILE A 48 2.18 13.29 -0.63
C ILE A 48 2.43 13.69 -2.08
N PRO A 49 1.93 14.87 -2.52
CA PRO A 49 2.20 15.32 -3.89
C PRO A 49 3.67 15.66 -4.08
N LYS A 50 4.24 15.25 -5.20
CA LYS A 50 5.64 15.49 -5.53
C LYS A 50 5.90 16.89 -6.07
N PHE A 51 4.90 17.57 -6.62
CA PHE A 51 5.06 18.90 -7.14
C PHE A 51 5.10 19.91 -5.99
N LYS A 52 6.10 20.78 -6.03
CA LYS A 52 6.35 21.74 -4.96
C LYS A 52 5.59 23.06 -5.14
N ASP A 53 5.19 23.37 -6.37
CA ASP A 53 4.51 24.62 -6.67
C ASP A 53 3.01 24.41 -6.80
N GLU A 54 2.29 24.69 -5.71
CA GLU A 54 0.84 24.56 -5.66
C GLU A 54 0.11 25.58 -6.55
N LYS A 55 0.82 26.64 -7.00
CA LYS A 55 0.23 27.67 -7.84
C LYS A 55 0.12 27.24 -9.29
N ASP A 56 0.86 26.23 -9.71
CA ASP A 56 0.83 25.74 -11.08
C ASP A 56 -0.23 24.64 -11.24
N GLU A 57 -1.46 25.07 -11.44
CA GLU A 57 -2.59 24.14 -11.65
C GLU A 57 -2.42 23.28 -12.89
N GLN A 58 -1.75 23.78 -13.93
CA GLN A 58 -1.51 22.99 -15.13
C GLN A 58 -0.54 21.85 -14.86
N ALA A 59 0.52 22.12 -14.12
CA ALA A 59 1.44 21.07 -13.71
C ALA A 59 0.73 20.03 -12.85
N ARG A 60 -0.14 20.46 -11.93
CA ARG A 60 -0.91 19.56 -11.07
C ARG A 60 -1.84 18.66 -11.88
N ARG A 61 -2.51 19.20 -12.90
CA ARG A 61 -3.39 18.43 -13.79
C ARG A 61 -2.62 17.44 -14.65
N ARG A 62 -1.40 17.80 -15.08
CA ARG A 62 -0.54 16.92 -15.86
C ARG A 62 0.12 15.85 -15.01
N ALA A 63 0.23 16.10 -13.72
CA ALA A 63 0.94 15.24 -12.79
C ALA A 63 0.35 13.85 -12.69
N GLY A 64 -0.98 13.73 -12.68
CA GLY A 64 -1.64 12.44 -12.60
C GLY A 64 -1.18 11.61 -11.41
N LYS A 65 -1.39 10.31 -11.52
CA LYS A 65 -1.08 9.36 -10.44
C LYS A 65 0.42 9.17 -10.19
N HIS A 66 1.27 9.50 -11.16
CA HIS A 66 2.72 9.29 -11.08
C HIS A 66 3.44 10.37 -10.26
N ASN A 67 2.73 11.43 -9.89
CA ASN A 67 3.33 12.55 -9.15
C ASN A 67 2.94 12.58 -7.69
N TRP A 68 2.60 11.42 -7.14
CA TRP A 68 2.32 11.24 -5.72
C TRP A 68 3.28 10.22 -5.14
N ASP A 69 3.80 10.49 -3.94
CA ASP A 69 4.46 9.51 -3.11
C ASP A 69 3.48 8.97 -2.09
N TYR A 70 3.57 7.69 -1.80
CA TYR A 70 2.67 7.05 -0.83
C TYR A 70 3.50 6.47 0.30
N ASP A 71 3.13 6.82 1.53
CA ASP A 71 3.73 6.27 2.74
C ASP A 71 2.68 5.40 3.41
N ILE A 72 2.81 4.09 3.25
CA ILE A 72 1.86 3.11 3.78
C ILE A 72 2.60 2.24 4.78
N GLN A 73 2.26 2.41 6.06
CA GLN A 73 2.86 1.62 7.13
C GLN A 73 2.15 0.27 7.23
N ARG A 74 2.93 -0.81 7.18
CA ARG A 74 2.37 -2.17 7.29
C ARG A 74 1.47 -2.33 8.51
N ILE A 75 1.91 -1.81 9.65
CA ILE A 75 1.17 -1.96 10.90
C ILE A 75 -0.19 -1.25 10.87
N GLN A 76 -0.28 -0.13 10.15
CA GLN A 76 -1.54 0.59 10.01
C GLN A 76 -2.54 -0.19 9.13
N VAL A 77 -2.04 -0.82 8.07
CA VAL A 77 -2.88 -1.67 7.22
C VAL A 77 -3.35 -2.90 7.99
N GLU A 78 -2.48 -3.48 8.79
CA GLU A 78 -2.84 -4.61 9.65
C GLU A 78 -3.98 -4.25 10.62
N LYS A 79 -3.92 -3.07 11.21
CA LYS A 79 -5.01 -2.58 12.08
C LYS A 79 -6.30 -2.37 11.30
N TYR A 80 -6.21 -1.86 10.09
CA TYR A 80 -7.37 -1.62 9.25
C TYR A 80 -8.05 -2.93 8.83
N VAL A 81 -7.27 -3.92 8.42
CA VAL A 81 -7.79 -5.22 7.96
C VAL A 81 -8.20 -6.12 9.12
N GLY A 82 -7.45 -6.07 10.22
CA GLY A 82 -7.72 -6.87 11.42
C GLY A 82 -6.93 -8.16 11.52
N ILE A 83 -5.99 -8.40 10.60
CA ILE A 83 -5.05 -9.54 10.65
C ILE A 83 -3.65 -9.04 10.34
N THR A 84 -2.64 -9.83 10.67
CA THR A 84 -1.26 -9.48 10.34
C THR A 84 -0.97 -9.74 8.86
N TYR A 85 0.02 -9.04 8.33
CA TYR A 85 0.44 -9.27 6.95
C TYR A 85 1.00 -10.69 6.76
N GLU A 86 1.68 -11.22 7.78
CA GLU A 86 2.14 -12.61 7.77
C GLU A 86 0.97 -13.58 7.61
N GLU A 87 -0.10 -13.41 8.38
CA GLU A 87 -1.29 -14.24 8.27
C GLU A 87 -1.93 -14.15 6.89
N PHE A 88 -2.01 -12.94 6.34
CA PHE A 88 -2.53 -12.73 4.99
C PHE A 88 -1.72 -13.48 3.94
N LEU A 89 -0.39 -13.40 4.01
CA LEU A 89 0.48 -14.09 3.06
C LEU A 89 0.34 -15.60 3.15
N LYS A 90 0.18 -16.14 4.36
CA LYS A 90 -0.05 -17.57 4.56
C LYS A 90 -1.40 -18.04 4.02
N MET A 91 -2.39 -17.15 3.98
CA MET A 91 -3.69 -17.45 3.38
C MET A 91 -3.64 -17.38 1.86
N LYS A 92 -2.83 -16.47 1.32
CA LYS A 92 -2.73 -16.23 -0.11
C LYS A 92 -1.85 -17.25 -0.84
N TYR A 93 -0.77 -17.68 -0.21
CA TYR A 93 0.23 -18.55 -0.81
C TYR A 93 0.31 -19.91 -0.11
N VAL A 94 0.73 -20.92 -0.87
CA VAL A 94 1.04 -22.23 -0.29
C VAL A 94 2.45 -22.16 0.31
N VAL A 95 2.54 -22.39 1.61
CA VAL A 95 3.82 -22.36 2.31
C VAL A 95 4.46 -23.73 2.27
N VAL A 96 5.71 -23.79 1.80
CA VAL A 96 6.50 -25.02 1.75
C VAL A 96 7.64 -24.95 2.75
N ALA A 97 7.94 -26.08 3.34
CA ALA A 97 8.99 -26.19 4.35
C ALA A 97 10.40 -26.03 3.74
#